data_a4b91f9ee12363ce151b49509add7a6c
#
_entry.id   a4b91f9ee12363ce151b49509add7a6c
#
_cell.length_a   1.000
_cell.length_b   1.000
_cell.length_c   1.000
_cell.angle_alpha   90.00
_cell.angle_beta   90.00
_cell.angle_gamma   90.00
#
_symmetry.space_group_name_H-M   'P 1'
#
loop_
_entity.id
_entity.type
_entity.pdbx_description
1 polymer ?
#
loop_
_entity_poly.entity_id
_entity_poly.type
_entity_poly.pdbx_seq_one_letter_code
_entity_poly.pdbx_strand_id
1 'polypeptide(L)'
;MKWSSEIADPGVRKWEEFYRNRFQHDKRVRTTHGVNCTGSCSWEVFVKDGIVTWELQATDYPQLEDVLPPYEPRGCQRGISFSWYLYSPLRVKYPYGRGALIDMWRAAKTLHGDPVDAWASIVEDPDKRTRYQKARGKGGFRRISWDEALEISAAATIYTTKTQGPDRVNGFSPIPAMSQISYAAGSRFLSLL
;
A
#
# COMPACT_ATOMS: atom_id res chain seq x y z
N MET A 1 7.87 18.43 -29.67
CA MET A 1 6.61 17.86 -30.19
C MET A 1 6.06 18.83 -31.25
N LYS A 2 6.04 18.45 -32.51
CA LYS A 2 5.49 19.30 -33.60
C LYS A 2 3.97 19.09 -33.64
N TRP A 3 3.25 19.77 -32.81
CA TRP A 3 1.78 19.67 -32.72
C TRP A 3 1.05 20.23 -33.97
N SER A 4 1.69 21.17 -34.69
CA SER A 4 1.00 21.92 -35.72
C SER A 4 0.81 21.19 -37.07
N SER A 5 1.66 20.23 -37.40
CA SER A 5 1.56 19.53 -38.70
C SER A 5 0.62 18.30 -38.64
N GLU A 6 0.44 17.70 -37.49
CA GLU A 6 -0.45 16.55 -37.34
C GLU A 6 -1.93 16.95 -37.16
N ILE A 7 -2.19 18.19 -36.71
CA ILE A 7 -3.56 18.73 -36.61
C ILE A 7 -4.10 19.18 -37.95
N ALA A 8 -3.22 19.56 -38.88
CA ALA A 8 -3.61 20.09 -40.20
C ALA A 8 -3.97 19.01 -41.23
N ASP A 9 -3.56 17.75 -41.02
CA ASP A 9 -3.91 16.65 -41.92
C ASP A 9 -5.13 15.88 -41.41
N PRO A 10 -6.32 16.06 -42.00
CA PRO A 10 -7.52 15.35 -41.60
C PRO A 10 -7.44 13.83 -41.84
N GLY A 11 -6.43 13.34 -42.56
CA GLY A 11 -6.20 11.91 -42.83
C GLY A 11 -5.33 11.23 -41.75
N VAL A 12 -4.61 11.98 -40.89
CA VAL A 12 -3.68 11.43 -39.91
C VAL A 12 -3.99 11.99 -38.51
N ARG A 13 -5.16 11.66 -38.02
CA ARG A 13 -5.58 12.06 -36.67
C ARG A 13 -5.10 11.06 -35.60
N LYS A 14 -3.79 10.79 -35.58
CA LYS A 14 -3.18 9.83 -34.60
C LYS A 14 -3.46 10.15 -33.13
N TRP A 15 -3.63 11.42 -32.80
CA TRP A 15 -4.00 11.82 -31.45
C TRP A 15 -5.43 11.36 -31.07
N GLU A 16 -6.32 11.16 -32.05
CA GLU A 16 -7.65 10.62 -31.80
C GLU A 16 -7.61 9.13 -31.46
N GLU A 17 -6.61 8.39 -31.93
CA GLU A 17 -6.47 6.96 -31.65
C GLU A 17 -6.41 6.68 -30.16
N PHE A 18 -5.74 7.55 -29.40
CA PHE A 18 -5.70 7.45 -27.94
C PHE A 18 -7.11 7.46 -27.33
N TYR A 19 -7.99 8.33 -27.80
CA TYR A 19 -9.36 8.41 -27.31
C TYR A 19 -10.24 7.28 -27.83
N ARG A 20 -10.08 6.91 -29.10
CA ARG A 20 -10.84 5.83 -29.74
C ARG A 20 -10.52 4.47 -29.12
N ASN A 21 -9.27 4.27 -28.77
CA ASN A 21 -8.74 3.01 -28.26
C ASN A 21 -8.69 2.98 -26.72
N ARG A 22 -9.05 4.06 -26.05
CA ARG A 22 -8.92 4.23 -24.61
C ARG A 22 -9.60 3.12 -23.79
N PHE A 23 -10.71 2.60 -24.25
CA PHE A 23 -11.49 1.59 -23.57
C PHE A 23 -11.28 0.17 -24.10
N GLN A 24 -10.35 -0.02 -25.02
CA GLN A 24 -9.97 -1.37 -25.45
C GLN A 24 -9.33 -2.12 -24.31
N HIS A 25 -9.67 -3.40 -24.21
CA HIS A 25 -9.13 -4.29 -23.19
C HIS A 25 -9.12 -5.73 -23.70
N ASP A 26 -8.21 -6.51 -23.15
CA ASP A 26 -8.09 -7.95 -23.42
C ASP A 26 -8.80 -8.77 -22.33
N LYS A 27 -8.87 -8.20 -21.13
CA LYS A 27 -9.35 -8.91 -19.94
C LYS A 27 -10.13 -7.97 -19.03
N ARG A 28 -11.20 -8.50 -18.45
CA ARG A 28 -11.96 -7.88 -17.38
C ARG A 28 -11.88 -8.76 -16.13
N VAL A 29 -11.57 -8.18 -15.01
CA VAL A 29 -11.39 -8.89 -13.74
C VAL A 29 -12.20 -8.22 -12.65
N ARG A 30 -12.98 -9.00 -11.92
CA ARG A 30 -13.65 -8.55 -10.70
C ARG A 30 -12.64 -8.48 -9.56
N THR A 31 -12.61 -7.35 -8.88
CA THR A 31 -11.72 -7.14 -7.74
C THR A 31 -12.27 -6.09 -6.78
N THR A 32 -11.59 -5.91 -5.67
CA THR A 32 -11.75 -4.77 -4.78
C THR A 32 -10.40 -4.07 -4.64
N HIS A 33 -10.38 -2.86 -4.13
CA HIS A 33 -9.12 -2.16 -3.86
C HIS A 33 -8.77 -2.19 -2.37
N GLY A 34 -7.47 -2.10 -2.09
CA GLY A 34 -6.91 -2.21 -0.75
C GLY A 34 -6.77 -0.87 -0.03
N VAL A 35 -7.82 -0.06 0.06
CA VAL A 35 -7.79 1.21 0.80
C VAL A 35 -8.56 1.12 2.11
N ASN A 36 -8.20 1.97 3.06
CA ASN A 36 -8.87 2.11 4.34
C ASN A 36 -10.27 2.70 4.19
N CYS A 37 -11.24 1.83 3.91
CA CYS A 37 -12.59 2.23 3.58
C CYS A 37 -13.56 1.10 3.92
N THR A 38 -14.75 1.44 4.37
CA THR A 38 -15.83 0.49 4.70
C THR A 38 -16.83 0.31 3.56
N GLY A 39 -16.54 0.85 2.37
CA GLY A 39 -17.49 0.88 1.25
C GLY A 39 -17.79 -0.48 0.63
N SER A 40 -16.98 -1.50 0.86
CA SER A 40 -17.16 -2.86 0.32
C SER A 40 -17.38 -2.89 -1.20
N CYS A 41 -16.77 -1.97 -1.93
CA CYS A 41 -16.98 -1.83 -3.36
C CYS A 41 -16.38 -3.00 -4.11
N SER A 42 -17.11 -3.47 -5.12
CA SER A 42 -16.64 -4.41 -6.12
C SER A 42 -16.44 -3.69 -7.44
N TRP A 43 -15.26 -3.87 -8.03
CA TRP A 43 -14.86 -3.16 -9.24
C TRP A 43 -14.63 -4.14 -10.38
N GLU A 44 -15.03 -3.72 -11.56
CA GLU A 44 -14.60 -4.35 -12.80
C GLU A 44 -13.36 -3.61 -13.30
N VAL A 45 -12.24 -4.31 -13.31
CA VAL A 45 -10.96 -3.77 -13.73
C VAL A 45 -10.64 -4.25 -15.13
N PHE A 46 -10.37 -3.31 -16.02
CA PHE A 46 -10.07 -3.57 -17.42
C PHE A 46 -8.58 -3.54 -17.67
N VAL A 47 -8.09 -4.57 -18.31
CA VAL A 47 -6.66 -4.79 -18.53
C VAL A 47 -6.40 -4.86 -20.02
N LYS A 48 -5.38 -4.16 -20.50
CA LYS A 48 -4.86 -4.21 -21.86
C LYS A 48 -3.37 -4.52 -21.80
N ASP A 49 -2.95 -5.59 -22.47
CA ASP A 49 -1.54 -6.01 -22.51
C ASP A 49 -0.86 -6.07 -21.11
N GLY A 50 -1.59 -6.57 -20.11
CA GLY A 50 -1.12 -6.67 -18.73
C GLY A 50 -1.17 -5.36 -17.93
N ILE A 51 -1.63 -4.26 -18.53
CA ILE A 51 -1.76 -2.95 -17.89
C ILE A 51 -3.23 -2.69 -17.53
N VAL A 52 -3.50 -2.30 -16.30
CA VAL A 52 -4.82 -1.81 -15.90
C VAL A 52 -5.02 -0.45 -16.54
N THR A 53 -6.03 -0.33 -17.38
CA THR A 53 -6.32 0.89 -18.13
C THR A 53 -7.40 1.74 -17.50
N TRP A 54 -8.39 1.11 -16.89
CA TRP A 54 -9.50 1.77 -16.21
C TRP A 54 -10.29 0.80 -15.35
N GLU A 55 -11.20 1.30 -14.55
CA GLU A 55 -12.10 0.54 -13.71
C GLU A 55 -13.51 1.13 -13.68
N LEU A 56 -14.49 0.29 -13.47
CA LEU A 56 -15.88 0.68 -13.25
C LEU A 56 -16.43 0.00 -11.98
N GLN A 57 -17.40 0.64 -11.35
CA GLN A 57 -18.20 0.00 -10.32
C GLN A 57 -18.97 -1.18 -10.92
N ALA A 58 -18.82 -2.35 -10.34
CA ALA A 58 -19.65 -3.49 -10.69
C ALA A 58 -21.09 -3.23 -10.25
N THR A 59 -22.03 -3.57 -11.10
CA THR A 59 -23.48 -3.34 -10.89
C THR A 59 -24.30 -4.63 -10.86
N ASP A 60 -23.67 -5.76 -11.08
CA ASP A 60 -24.26 -7.09 -11.18
C ASP A 60 -24.26 -7.84 -9.84
N TYR A 61 -24.65 -7.15 -8.77
CA TYR A 61 -24.81 -7.78 -7.47
C TYR A 61 -26.06 -8.68 -7.48
N PRO A 62 -25.97 -9.90 -6.95
CA PRO A 62 -27.12 -10.77 -6.86
C PRO A 62 -28.12 -10.23 -5.85
N GLN A 63 -29.39 -10.34 -6.16
CA GLN A 63 -30.45 -10.19 -5.19
C GLN A 63 -30.40 -11.39 -4.23
N LEU A 64 -30.28 -11.11 -2.93
CA LEU A 64 -30.15 -12.16 -1.92
C LEU A 64 -31.50 -12.78 -1.55
N GLU A 65 -32.48 -11.94 -1.30
CA GLU A 65 -33.84 -12.35 -0.94
C GLU A 65 -34.85 -11.32 -1.46
N ASP A 66 -36.05 -11.75 -1.83
CA ASP A 66 -37.08 -10.87 -2.37
C ASP A 66 -37.60 -9.86 -1.33
N VAL A 67 -37.46 -10.17 -0.05
CA VAL A 67 -37.91 -9.31 1.05
C VAL A 67 -36.90 -8.22 1.44
N LEU A 68 -35.67 -8.34 0.97
CA LEU A 68 -34.62 -7.35 1.21
C LEU A 68 -34.57 -6.33 0.08
N PRO A 69 -34.35 -5.04 0.40
CA PRO A 69 -34.12 -4.06 -0.64
C PRO A 69 -32.93 -4.46 -1.54
N PRO A 70 -33.00 -4.22 -2.84
CA PRO A 70 -31.87 -4.46 -3.73
C PRO A 70 -30.64 -3.71 -3.23
N TYR A 71 -29.49 -4.38 -3.29
CA TYR A 71 -28.23 -3.71 -3.00
C TYR A 71 -27.91 -2.74 -4.14
N GLU A 72 -27.79 -1.46 -3.78
CA GLU A 72 -27.38 -0.41 -4.72
C GLU A 72 -25.87 -0.23 -4.67
N PRO A 73 -25.13 -0.60 -5.74
CA PRO A 73 -23.69 -0.42 -5.79
C PRO A 73 -23.31 1.07 -5.70
N ARG A 74 -22.49 1.43 -4.73
CA ARG A 74 -22.09 2.81 -4.49
C ARG A 74 -20.56 2.91 -4.40
N GLY A 75 -19.92 3.03 -5.56
CA GLY A 75 -18.51 3.36 -5.64
C GLY A 75 -18.24 4.84 -5.38
N CYS A 76 -17.03 5.17 -5.05
CA CYS A 76 -16.59 6.56 -4.88
C CYS A 76 -15.51 6.93 -5.89
N GLN A 77 -15.21 8.23 -6.01
CA GLN A 77 -14.19 8.74 -6.91
C GLN A 77 -12.80 8.18 -6.64
N ARG A 78 -12.47 7.87 -5.39
CA ARG A 78 -11.19 7.22 -5.04
C ARG A 78 -11.11 5.82 -5.65
N GLY A 79 -12.18 5.04 -5.57
CA GLY A 79 -12.23 3.69 -6.13
C GLY A 79 -12.09 3.69 -7.64
N ILE A 80 -12.87 4.49 -8.34
CA ILE A 80 -12.86 4.54 -9.81
C ILE A 80 -11.57 5.13 -10.41
N SER A 81 -10.73 5.75 -9.60
CA SER A 81 -9.44 6.29 -10.02
C SER A 81 -8.24 5.51 -9.47
N PHE A 82 -8.46 4.29 -8.97
CA PHE A 82 -7.42 3.55 -8.25
C PHE A 82 -6.28 3.09 -9.15
N SER A 83 -6.52 2.88 -10.44
CA SER A 83 -5.47 2.61 -11.44
C SER A 83 -4.41 3.73 -11.49
N TRP A 84 -4.78 4.96 -11.24
CA TRP A 84 -3.85 6.08 -11.16
C TRP A 84 -2.82 5.92 -10.02
N TYR A 85 -3.20 5.29 -8.92
CA TYR A 85 -2.27 4.96 -7.85
C TYR A 85 -1.26 3.89 -8.28
N LEU A 86 -1.71 2.91 -9.09
CA LEU A 86 -0.84 1.83 -9.55
C LEU A 86 0.35 2.36 -10.35
N TYR A 87 0.10 3.37 -11.19
CA TYR A 87 1.10 3.91 -12.12
C TYR A 87 1.61 5.30 -11.75
N SER A 88 1.16 5.83 -10.62
CA SER A 88 1.62 7.12 -10.12
C SER A 88 3.12 7.11 -9.82
N PRO A 89 3.86 8.15 -10.23
CA PRO A 89 5.26 8.31 -9.83
C PRO A 89 5.44 8.46 -8.32
N LEU A 90 4.38 8.85 -7.61
CA LEU A 90 4.37 9.00 -6.14
C LEU A 90 4.10 7.68 -5.41
N ARG A 91 3.82 6.59 -6.14
CA ARG A 91 3.60 5.28 -5.51
C ARG A 91 4.87 4.84 -4.79
N VAL A 92 4.73 4.50 -3.52
CA VAL A 92 5.81 3.91 -2.72
C VAL A 92 6.05 2.48 -3.19
N LYS A 93 7.20 2.25 -3.83
CA LYS A 93 7.57 0.94 -4.43
C LYS A 93 8.52 0.12 -3.58
N TYR A 94 9.14 0.75 -2.59
CA TYR A 94 10.20 0.16 -1.77
C TYR A 94 9.99 0.55 -0.32
N PRO A 95 10.52 -0.22 0.63
CA PRO A 95 10.52 0.20 2.02
C PRO A 95 11.43 1.42 2.21
N TYR A 96 10.99 2.30 3.10
CA TYR A 96 11.73 3.49 3.48
C TYR A 96 11.88 3.52 5.01
N GLY A 97 13.09 3.69 5.47
CA GLY A 97 13.40 3.92 6.86
C GLY A 97 13.67 5.40 7.14
N ARG A 98 13.32 5.84 8.33
CA ARG A 98 13.68 7.18 8.78
C ARG A 98 15.20 7.28 8.90
N GLY A 99 15.83 8.23 8.21
CA GLY A 99 17.29 8.33 8.10
C GLY A 99 18.01 8.31 9.44
N ALA A 100 17.48 9.06 10.43
CA ALA A 100 18.07 9.05 11.78
C ALA A 100 18.06 7.66 12.43
N LEU A 101 17.01 6.85 12.21
CA LEU A 101 16.96 5.48 12.70
C LEU A 101 17.94 4.58 11.93
N ILE A 102 17.98 4.70 10.61
CA ILE A 102 18.81 3.86 9.76
C ILE A 102 20.31 4.05 10.07
N ASP A 103 20.75 5.28 10.31
CA ASP A 103 22.13 5.54 10.72
C ASP A 103 22.48 4.87 12.05
N MET A 104 21.60 5.02 13.04
CA MET A 104 21.80 4.39 14.35
C MET A 104 21.73 2.88 14.27
N TRP A 105 20.80 2.35 13.47
CA TRP A 105 20.62 0.92 13.26
C TRP A 105 21.89 0.26 12.68
N ARG A 106 22.39 0.81 11.58
CA ARG A 106 23.59 0.26 10.91
C ARG A 106 24.82 0.30 11.79
N ALA A 107 25.00 1.42 12.52
CA ALA A 107 26.09 1.51 13.50
C ALA A 107 25.91 0.50 14.64
N ALA A 108 24.73 0.35 15.19
CA ALA A 108 24.43 -0.62 16.23
C ALA A 108 24.61 -2.07 15.76
N LYS A 109 24.17 -2.41 14.55
CA LYS A 109 24.38 -3.74 13.96
C LYS A 109 25.85 -4.09 13.77
N THR A 110 26.67 -3.13 13.38
CA THR A 110 28.12 -3.34 13.27
C THR A 110 28.76 -3.62 14.63
N LEU A 111 28.26 -2.98 15.68
CA LEU A 111 28.80 -3.12 17.04
C LEU A 111 28.34 -4.39 17.74
N HIS A 112 27.04 -4.71 17.66
CA HIS A 112 26.42 -5.78 18.46
C HIS A 112 26.27 -7.09 17.67
N GLY A 113 26.15 -7.04 16.34
CA GLY A 113 25.89 -8.21 15.51
C GLY A 113 24.45 -8.73 15.61
N ASP A 114 23.97 -9.00 16.84
CA ASP A 114 22.59 -9.43 17.08
C ASP A 114 21.59 -8.28 16.82
N PRO A 115 20.50 -8.50 16.07
CA PRO A 115 19.52 -7.47 15.78
C PRO A 115 18.76 -6.96 17.00
N VAL A 116 18.47 -7.82 17.97
CA VAL A 116 17.71 -7.43 19.16
C VAL A 116 18.56 -6.58 20.09
N ASP A 117 19.83 -6.92 20.26
CA ASP A 117 20.79 -6.14 21.04
C ASP A 117 21.08 -4.79 20.36
N ALA A 118 21.19 -4.78 19.04
CA ALA A 118 21.32 -3.54 18.26
C ALA A 118 20.10 -2.62 18.48
N TRP A 119 18.90 -3.16 18.45
CA TRP A 119 17.69 -2.39 18.73
C TRP A 119 17.65 -1.89 20.16
N ALA A 120 17.95 -2.74 21.14
CA ALA A 120 18.04 -2.39 22.55
C ALA A 120 18.97 -1.20 22.77
N SER A 121 20.16 -1.22 22.19
CA SER A 121 21.16 -0.14 22.30
C SER A 121 20.69 1.22 21.76
N ILE A 122 19.66 1.23 20.94
CA ILE A 122 19.04 2.47 20.43
C ILE A 122 17.92 2.97 21.34
N VAL A 123 17.04 2.05 21.78
CA VAL A 123 15.83 2.46 22.51
C VAL A 123 16.06 2.62 24.01
N GLU A 124 17.08 1.99 24.57
CA GLU A 124 17.45 2.15 25.98
C GLU A 124 18.31 3.40 26.22
N ASP A 125 19.06 3.83 25.22
CA ASP A 125 19.83 5.07 25.24
C ASP A 125 18.87 6.28 25.10
N PRO A 126 18.76 7.16 26.11
CA PRO A 126 17.80 8.29 26.11
C PRO A 126 18.07 9.28 24.94
N ASP A 127 19.32 9.52 24.57
CA ASP A 127 19.68 10.45 23.52
C ASP A 127 19.35 9.91 22.14
N LYS A 128 19.68 8.65 21.86
CA LYS A 128 19.32 7.97 20.63
C LYS A 128 17.82 7.85 20.47
N ARG A 129 17.13 7.43 21.54
CA ARG A 129 15.66 7.37 21.56
C ARG A 129 15.03 8.73 21.27
N THR A 130 15.50 9.78 21.92
CA THR A 130 15.02 11.15 21.69
C THR A 130 15.29 11.61 20.26
N ARG A 131 16.48 11.33 19.71
CA ARG A 131 16.83 11.65 18.32
C ARG A 131 15.89 10.96 17.34
N TYR A 132 15.60 9.67 17.56
CA TYR A 132 14.66 8.90 16.75
C TYR A 132 13.24 9.48 16.81
N GLN A 133 12.75 9.77 18.01
CA GLN A 133 11.40 10.29 18.23
C GLN A 133 11.23 11.69 17.62
N LYS A 134 12.18 12.60 17.81
CA LYS A 134 12.14 13.96 17.25
C LYS A 134 12.25 14.01 15.73
N ALA A 135 12.66 12.95 15.08
CA ALA A 135 12.70 12.87 13.62
C ALA A 135 11.32 12.61 12.98
N ARG A 136 10.27 12.34 13.77
CA ARG A 136 8.90 12.16 13.25
C ARG A 136 8.39 13.45 12.58
N GLY A 137 7.73 13.28 11.43
CA GLY A 137 7.12 14.38 10.68
C GLY A 137 8.11 15.31 9.95
N LYS A 138 9.42 15.07 10.08
CA LYS A 138 10.45 15.95 9.50
C LYS A 138 11.02 15.43 8.17
N GLY A 139 10.42 14.38 7.59
CA GLY A 139 10.95 13.77 6.37
C GLY A 139 12.26 13.00 6.60
N GLY A 140 13.18 13.12 5.63
CA GLY A 140 14.48 12.48 5.74
C GLY A 140 14.44 10.95 5.60
N PHE A 141 13.46 10.43 4.86
CA PHE A 141 13.36 9.00 4.58
C PHE A 141 14.42 8.56 3.58
N ARG A 142 14.96 7.37 3.81
CA ARG A 142 15.89 6.70 2.90
C ARG A 142 15.31 5.35 2.46
N ARG A 143 15.53 5.02 1.20
CA ARG A 143 15.23 3.68 0.70
C ARG A 143 16.13 2.67 1.38
N ILE A 144 15.54 1.56 1.81
CA ILE A 144 16.23 0.41 2.41
C ILE A 144 15.80 -0.86 1.67
N SER A 145 16.47 -1.99 1.93
CA SER A 145 16.03 -3.29 1.43
C SER A 145 14.85 -3.82 2.24
N TRP A 146 14.14 -4.80 1.69
CA TRP A 146 13.12 -5.53 2.44
C TRP A 146 13.71 -6.30 3.61
N ASP A 147 14.90 -6.89 3.44
CA ASP A 147 15.57 -7.63 4.50
C ASP A 147 15.90 -6.71 5.69
N GLU A 148 16.46 -5.52 5.41
CA GLU A 148 16.72 -4.53 6.47
C GLU A 148 15.44 -4.05 7.16
N ALA A 149 14.37 -3.82 6.40
CA ALA A 149 13.09 -3.39 6.97
C ALA A 149 12.46 -4.46 7.85
N LEU A 150 12.49 -5.71 7.41
CA LEU A 150 11.97 -6.85 8.16
C LEU A 150 12.82 -7.14 9.40
N GLU A 151 14.15 -7.07 9.30
CA GLU A 151 15.06 -7.27 10.43
C GLU A 151 14.82 -6.22 11.52
N ILE A 152 14.71 -4.94 11.18
CA ILE A 152 14.41 -3.87 12.13
C ILE A 152 13.05 -4.12 12.81
N SER A 153 12.04 -4.48 12.02
CA SER A 153 10.68 -4.72 12.54
C SER A 153 10.64 -5.93 13.47
N ALA A 154 11.32 -7.01 13.09
CA ALA A 154 11.43 -8.22 13.91
C ALA A 154 12.19 -7.95 15.21
N ALA A 155 13.33 -7.26 15.13
CA ALA A 155 14.12 -6.89 16.31
C ALA A 155 13.32 -6.06 17.30
N ALA A 156 12.58 -5.06 16.83
CA ALA A 156 11.72 -4.23 17.65
C ALA A 156 10.59 -5.04 18.34
N THR A 157 9.95 -5.94 17.58
CA THR A 157 8.88 -6.81 18.08
C THR A 157 9.41 -7.77 19.13
N ILE A 158 10.50 -8.47 18.85
CA ILE A 158 11.13 -9.43 19.77
C ILE A 158 11.62 -8.73 21.05
N TYR A 159 12.27 -7.60 20.91
CA TYR A 159 12.70 -6.79 22.06
C TYR A 159 11.52 -6.43 22.96
N THR A 160 10.45 -5.89 22.38
CA THR A 160 9.26 -5.51 23.14
C THR A 160 8.63 -6.72 23.82
N THR A 161 8.47 -7.82 23.12
CA THR A 161 7.90 -9.06 23.66
C THR A 161 8.73 -9.62 24.81
N LYS A 162 10.06 -9.62 24.68
CA LYS A 162 10.97 -10.12 25.73
C LYS A 162 11.04 -9.22 26.95
N THR A 163 11.00 -7.91 26.78
CA THR A 163 11.22 -6.96 27.87
C THR A 163 9.94 -6.50 28.55
N GLN A 164 8.83 -6.46 27.84
CA GLN A 164 7.59 -5.87 28.31
C GLN A 164 6.36 -6.79 28.20
N GLY A 165 6.48 -7.91 27.51
CA GLY A 165 5.41 -8.87 27.25
C GLY A 165 4.77 -8.70 25.86
N PRO A 166 4.17 -9.78 25.32
CA PRO A 166 3.55 -9.78 23.99
C PRO A 166 2.30 -8.88 23.92
N ASP A 167 1.63 -8.64 25.04
CA ASP A 167 0.48 -7.75 25.16
C ASP A 167 0.82 -6.27 24.86
N ARG A 168 2.08 -5.93 24.76
CA ARG A 168 2.56 -4.61 24.35
C ARG A 168 2.70 -4.43 22.85
N VAL A 169 2.52 -5.50 22.09
CA VAL A 169 2.50 -5.46 20.62
C VAL A 169 1.06 -5.50 20.13
N ASN A 170 0.55 -4.35 19.70
CA ASN A 170 -0.83 -4.20 19.27
C ASN A 170 -0.94 -3.98 17.78
N GLY A 171 -1.95 -4.56 17.16
CA GLY A 171 -2.35 -4.33 15.79
C GLY A 171 -3.63 -3.53 15.69
N PHE A 172 -3.73 -2.73 14.65
CA PHE A 172 -4.95 -2.03 14.30
C PHE A 172 -5.35 -2.38 12.88
N SER A 173 -6.47 -3.10 12.74
CA SER A 173 -7.05 -3.45 11.45
C SER A 173 -8.46 -2.86 11.37
N PRO A 174 -8.62 -1.63 10.85
CA PRO A 174 -9.88 -0.91 10.93
C PRO A 174 -10.94 -1.39 9.94
N ILE A 175 -10.60 -2.30 8.99
CA ILE A 175 -11.47 -2.54 7.85
C ILE A 175 -11.69 -4.02 7.59
N PRO A 176 -12.89 -4.52 7.88
CA PRO A 176 -13.24 -5.91 7.61
C PRO A 176 -13.61 -6.20 6.14
N ALA A 177 -13.76 -5.18 5.30
CA ALA A 177 -14.42 -5.30 4.01
C ALA A 177 -13.46 -5.50 2.83
N MET A 178 -12.18 -5.70 3.07
CA MET A 178 -11.17 -5.86 2.03
C MET A 178 -10.85 -7.33 1.77
N SER A 179 -9.81 -7.59 0.99
CA SER A 179 -9.31 -8.93 0.76
C SER A 179 -9.21 -9.70 2.08
N GLN A 180 -9.79 -10.90 2.12
CA GLN A 180 -9.71 -11.79 3.30
C GLN A 180 -8.26 -12.08 3.70
N ILE A 181 -7.35 -12.17 2.72
CA ILE A 181 -5.92 -12.36 2.97
C ILE A 181 -5.33 -11.16 3.70
N SER A 182 -5.65 -9.94 3.28
CA SER A 182 -5.17 -8.71 3.93
C SER A 182 -5.72 -8.57 5.35
N TYR A 183 -6.97 -8.95 5.56
CA TYR A 183 -7.59 -8.96 6.89
C TYR A 183 -6.97 -10.02 7.80
N ALA A 184 -6.81 -11.23 7.28
CA ALA A 184 -6.32 -12.36 8.06
C ALA A 184 -4.82 -12.26 8.41
N ALA A 185 -3.99 -11.65 7.55
CA ALA A 185 -2.54 -11.62 7.74
C ALA A 185 -2.12 -10.90 9.03
N GLY A 186 -2.69 -9.73 9.32
CA GLY A 186 -2.42 -8.99 10.54
C GLY A 186 -2.91 -9.71 11.81
N SER A 187 -4.13 -10.22 11.77
CA SER A 187 -4.71 -10.99 12.87
C SER A 187 -3.93 -12.26 13.16
N ARG A 188 -3.52 -13.00 12.11
CA ARG A 188 -2.69 -14.18 12.23
C ARG A 188 -1.32 -13.84 12.86
N PHE A 189 -0.67 -12.78 12.40
CA PHE A 189 0.61 -12.36 12.98
C PHE A 189 0.50 -12.11 14.47
N LEU A 190 -0.49 -11.33 14.90
CA LEU A 190 -0.69 -11.03 16.32
C LEU A 190 -1.08 -12.25 17.16
N SER A 191 -1.77 -13.23 16.57
CA SER A 191 -2.13 -14.47 17.27
C SER A 191 -0.96 -15.44 17.43
N LEU A 192 0.15 -15.21 16.78
CA LEU A 192 1.36 -16.01 16.85
C LEU A 192 2.46 -15.39 17.72
N LEU A 193 2.26 -14.18 18.22
CA LEU A 193 3.11 -13.52 19.19
C LEU A 193 2.78 -13.93 20.61
#